data_21944889e09b58817c9fd778cf750383
#
_entry.id   21944889e09b58817c9fd778cf750383
#
_cell.length_a   1.000
_cell.length_b   1.000
_cell.length_c   1.000
_cell.angle_alpha   90.00
_cell.angle_beta   90.00
_cell.angle_gamma   90.00
#
_symmetry.space_group_name_H-M   'P 1'
#
loop_
_entity.id
_entity.type
_entity.pdbx_description
1 polymer ?
#
loop_
_entity_poly.entity_id
_entity_poly.type
_entity_poly.pdbx_seq_one_letter_code
_entity_poly.pdbx_strand_id
1 'polypeptide(L)'
;MIKRLLLVPLFLLVNTAVQAAGDIDTIRQKFIGEYELVSYFTFPSGGEKRDMNYIGRLSYDAVGNMVGLGMPVDLPRRAENSNERTVGGFAYWGKVSFNVEQGVVVHHVEGSPMVPGWVGGDNVRYYEFEDGLLKLSLKDARGRITATLSWRKLQ
;
A
#
# COMPACT_ATOMS: atom_id res chain seq x y z
N MET A 1 22.13 52.72 -31.28
CA MET A 1 22.39 51.41 -30.57
C MET A 1 21.16 51.06 -29.75
N ILE A 2 20.29 50.19 -30.26
CA ILE A 2 19.03 49.80 -29.62
C ILE A 2 19.30 48.42 -28.93
N LYS A 3 19.28 48.42 -27.58
CA LYS A 3 19.37 47.16 -26.79
C LYS A 3 18.04 46.42 -26.86
N ARG A 4 18.02 45.25 -27.51
CA ARG A 4 16.90 44.32 -27.46
C ARG A 4 16.90 43.60 -26.13
N LEU A 5 15.90 43.81 -25.32
CA LEU A 5 15.61 43.08 -24.10
C LEU A 5 14.96 41.73 -24.48
N LEU A 6 15.65 40.64 -24.23
CA LEU A 6 15.10 39.29 -24.41
C LEU A 6 14.19 38.99 -23.22
N LEU A 7 12.87 38.94 -23.45
CA LEU A 7 11.91 38.36 -22.53
C LEU A 7 12.00 36.82 -22.63
N VAL A 8 12.51 36.18 -21.63
CA VAL A 8 12.44 34.73 -21.48
C VAL A 8 11.08 34.35 -20.87
N PRO A 9 10.25 33.51 -21.49
CA PRO A 9 8.91 33.22 -20.97
C PRO A 9 8.97 32.33 -19.73
N LEU A 10 8.40 32.84 -18.65
CA LEU A 10 8.16 32.15 -17.35
C LEU A 10 6.95 31.21 -17.44
N PHE A 11 6.88 30.32 -18.45
CA PHE A 11 5.67 29.50 -18.69
C PHE A 11 5.85 28.00 -18.37
N LEU A 12 7.03 27.54 -17.94
CA LEU A 12 7.33 26.10 -17.79
C LEU A 12 7.06 25.51 -16.39
N LEU A 13 6.90 26.32 -15.35
CA LEU A 13 6.77 25.82 -13.97
C LEU A 13 5.32 25.52 -13.53
N VAL A 14 4.32 26.10 -14.18
CA VAL A 14 2.92 25.91 -13.79
C VAL A 14 2.37 24.56 -14.29
N ASN A 15 2.81 24.09 -15.45
CA ASN A 15 2.31 22.86 -16.04
C ASN A 15 2.72 21.59 -15.27
N THR A 16 3.92 21.55 -14.70
CA THR A 16 4.39 20.35 -13.98
C THR A 16 3.68 20.15 -12.65
N ALA A 17 3.37 21.20 -11.92
CA ALA A 17 2.65 21.11 -10.65
C ALA A 17 1.19 20.69 -10.83
N VAL A 18 0.52 21.20 -11.87
CA VAL A 18 -0.86 20.82 -12.20
C VAL A 18 -0.94 19.39 -12.68
N GLN A 19 0.01 18.92 -13.49
CA GLN A 19 0.08 17.54 -13.95
C GLN A 19 0.31 16.57 -12.79
N ALA A 20 1.24 16.85 -11.88
CA ALA A 20 1.52 16.02 -10.71
C ALA A 20 0.32 15.95 -9.75
N ALA A 21 -0.41 17.05 -9.56
CA ALA A 21 -1.63 17.06 -8.75
C ALA A 21 -2.75 16.24 -9.40
N GLY A 22 -2.95 16.34 -10.72
CA GLY A 22 -3.90 15.51 -11.46
C GLY A 22 -3.57 14.01 -11.37
N ASP A 23 -2.31 13.66 -11.45
CA ASP A 23 -1.85 12.28 -11.34
C ASP A 23 -2.09 11.69 -9.94
N ILE A 24 -1.86 12.47 -8.88
CA ILE A 24 -2.06 12.00 -7.50
C ILE A 24 -3.54 11.77 -7.19
N ASP A 25 -4.43 12.64 -7.64
CA ASP A 25 -5.88 12.49 -7.43
C ASP A 25 -6.43 11.31 -8.25
N THR A 26 -5.93 11.12 -9.46
CA THR A 26 -6.26 9.94 -10.29
C THR A 26 -5.86 8.64 -9.60
N ILE A 27 -4.66 8.59 -9.03
CA ILE A 27 -4.20 7.41 -8.30
C ILE A 27 -5.02 7.19 -7.04
N ARG A 28 -5.27 8.26 -6.25
CA ARG A 28 -6.11 8.17 -5.04
C ARG A 28 -7.50 7.58 -5.36
N GLN A 29 -8.15 8.03 -6.44
CA GLN A 29 -9.46 7.52 -6.87
C GLN A 29 -9.42 6.03 -7.23
N LYS A 30 -8.34 5.54 -7.84
CA LYS A 30 -8.18 4.10 -8.14
C LYS A 30 -8.12 3.26 -6.87
N PHE A 31 -7.49 3.79 -5.80
CA PHE A 31 -7.37 3.09 -4.53
C PHE A 31 -8.69 3.02 -3.76
N ILE A 32 -9.54 4.05 -3.79
CA ILE A 32 -10.78 4.09 -3.01
C ILE A 32 -11.64 2.87 -3.27
N GLY A 33 -11.99 2.14 -2.20
CA GLY A 33 -12.89 0.98 -2.23
C GLY A 33 -12.49 -0.11 -1.26
N GLU A 34 -13.27 -1.20 -1.32
CA GLU A 34 -13.10 -2.41 -0.54
C GLU A 34 -12.44 -3.49 -1.39
N TYR A 35 -11.56 -4.28 -0.78
CA TYR A 35 -10.79 -5.32 -1.47
C TYR A 35 -10.77 -6.61 -0.68
N GLU A 36 -10.72 -7.73 -1.42
CA GLU A 36 -10.40 -9.05 -0.87
C GLU A 36 -8.99 -9.49 -1.28
N LEU A 37 -8.31 -10.18 -0.39
CA LEU A 37 -7.00 -10.75 -0.66
C LEU A 37 -7.15 -11.98 -1.58
N VAL A 38 -6.48 -11.94 -2.74
CA VAL A 38 -6.45 -13.04 -3.72
C VAL A 38 -5.23 -13.92 -3.51
N SER A 39 -4.08 -13.31 -3.21
CA SER A 39 -2.84 -14.04 -2.94
C SER A 39 -1.89 -13.26 -2.05
N TYR A 40 -1.09 -13.97 -1.28
CA TYR A 40 0.02 -13.43 -0.53
C TYR A 40 1.25 -14.31 -0.73
N PHE A 41 2.20 -13.81 -1.51
CA PHE A 41 3.46 -14.52 -1.75
C PHE A 41 4.61 -13.83 -1.03
N THR A 42 5.52 -14.63 -0.48
CA THR A 42 6.83 -14.19 0.01
C THR A 42 7.94 -14.73 -0.86
N PHE A 43 9.06 -13.98 -0.91
CA PHE A 43 10.23 -14.29 -1.74
C PHE A 43 11.47 -14.29 -0.84
N PRO A 44 11.73 -15.38 -0.08
CA PRO A 44 12.89 -15.48 0.79
C PRO A 44 14.19 -15.36 0.00
N SER A 45 15.23 -14.80 0.64
CA SER A 45 16.56 -14.72 0.03
C SER A 45 17.14 -16.11 -0.19
N GLY A 46 17.37 -16.50 -1.46
CA GLY A 46 17.90 -17.81 -1.83
C GLY A 46 16.89 -18.97 -1.72
N GLY A 47 15.62 -18.70 -1.45
CA GLY A 47 14.54 -19.68 -1.37
C GLY A 47 13.51 -19.55 -2.49
N GLU A 48 12.67 -20.57 -2.60
CA GLU A 48 11.56 -20.57 -3.56
C GLU A 48 10.44 -19.61 -3.11
N LYS A 49 9.67 -19.11 -4.09
CA LYS A 49 8.42 -18.40 -3.87
C LYS A 49 7.49 -19.23 -2.99
N ARG A 50 7.00 -18.64 -1.90
CA ARG A 50 6.11 -19.29 -0.95
C ARG A 50 4.75 -18.63 -0.94
N ASP A 51 3.68 -19.41 -1.13
CA ASP A 51 2.32 -18.97 -0.85
C ASP A 51 2.08 -19.01 0.66
N MET A 52 1.62 -17.90 1.21
CA MET A 52 1.32 -17.77 2.64
C MET A 52 -0.08 -18.28 2.98
N ASN A 53 -0.92 -18.58 1.97
CA ASN A 53 -2.28 -19.09 2.12
C ASN A 53 -3.13 -18.24 3.09
N TYR A 54 -3.26 -16.96 2.78
CA TYR A 54 -3.97 -15.98 3.60
C TYR A 54 -5.30 -15.58 2.96
N ILE A 55 -6.26 -15.27 3.82
CA ILE A 55 -7.46 -14.50 3.48
C ILE A 55 -7.37 -13.12 4.14
N GLY A 56 -8.05 -12.12 3.58
CA GLY A 56 -7.96 -10.76 4.11
C GLY A 56 -8.92 -9.79 3.47
N ARG A 57 -8.98 -8.61 4.09
CA ARG A 57 -9.71 -7.43 3.60
C ARG A 57 -8.80 -6.20 3.68
N LEU A 58 -9.00 -5.30 2.74
CA LEU A 58 -8.31 -4.03 2.68
C LEU A 58 -9.32 -2.98 2.25
N SER A 59 -9.33 -1.82 2.89
CA SER A 59 -10.14 -0.69 2.46
C SER A 59 -9.36 0.59 2.41
N TYR A 60 -9.75 1.46 1.49
CA TYR A 60 -9.30 2.85 1.39
C TYR A 60 -10.52 3.74 1.21
N ASP A 61 -10.66 4.77 2.04
CA ASP A 61 -11.76 5.73 1.94
C ASP A 61 -11.37 7.02 1.20
N ALA A 62 -12.38 7.84 0.89
CA ALA A 62 -12.20 9.10 0.17
C ALA A 62 -11.50 10.18 1.00
N VAL A 63 -11.42 10.04 2.32
CA VAL A 63 -10.79 11.02 3.23
C VAL A 63 -9.38 10.62 3.67
N GLY A 64 -8.84 9.55 3.06
CA GLY A 64 -7.44 9.14 3.22
C GLY A 64 -7.19 8.24 4.43
N ASN A 65 -8.20 7.48 4.88
CA ASN A 65 -7.98 6.39 5.82
C ASN A 65 -7.83 5.05 5.10
N MET A 66 -7.22 4.11 5.80
CA MET A 66 -7.14 2.72 5.37
C MET A 66 -7.33 1.76 6.54
N VAL A 67 -7.85 0.58 6.24
CA VAL A 67 -7.87 -0.57 7.15
C VAL A 67 -7.40 -1.80 6.37
N GLY A 68 -6.45 -2.55 6.92
CA GLY A 68 -5.94 -3.77 6.33
C GLY A 68 -5.90 -4.89 7.36
N LEU A 69 -6.43 -6.05 7.00
CA LEU A 69 -6.37 -7.25 7.82
C LEU A 69 -6.20 -8.50 6.96
N GLY A 70 -5.49 -9.47 7.51
CA GLY A 70 -5.29 -10.76 6.89
C GLY A 70 -4.85 -11.81 7.90
N MET A 71 -5.23 -13.05 7.63
CA MET A 71 -4.88 -14.17 8.49
C MET A 71 -4.65 -15.43 7.66
N PRO A 72 -3.84 -16.38 8.16
CA PRO A 72 -3.74 -17.71 7.57
C PRO A 72 -5.11 -18.41 7.53
N VAL A 73 -5.39 -19.11 6.44
CA VAL A 73 -6.66 -19.89 6.31
C VAL A 73 -6.76 -20.98 7.39
N ASP A 74 -5.63 -21.54 7.77
CA ASP A 74 -5.48 -22.63 8.74
C ASP A 74 -5.16 -22.16 10.16
N LEU A 75 -5.44 -20.90 10.48
CA LEU A 75 -5.19 -20.36 11.82
C LEU A 75 -5.93 -21.21 12.86
N PRO A 76 -5.21 -21.77 13.87
CA PRO A 76 -5.81 -22.62 14.89
C PRO A 76 -6.94 -21.91 15.64
N ARG A 77 -8.03 -22.62 15.89
CA ARG A 77 -9.10 -22.11 16.75
C ARG A 77 -8.59 -22.00 18.18
N ARG A 78 -8.87 -20.88 18.82
CA ARG A 78 -8.59 -20.69 20.23
C ARG A 78 -9.57 -21.50 21.07
N ALA A 79 -9.11 -21.97 22.23
CA ALA A 79 -10.01 -22.53 23.23
C ALA A 79 -11.02 -21.44 23.68
N GLU A 80 -12.24 -21.87 23.98
CA GLU A 80 -13.26 -21.00 24.55
C GLU A 80 -12.74 -20.36 25.85
N ASN A 81 -12.93 -19.07 26.01
CA ASN A 81 -12.42 -18.28 27.15
C ASN A 81 -10.87 -18.17 27.26
N SER A 82 -10.12 -18.49 26.19
CA SER A 82 -8.67 -18.31 26.19
C SER A 82 -8.30 -16.82 26.20
N ASN A 83 -7.35 -16.43 27.07
CA ASN A 83 -6.69 -15.12 27.09
C ASN A 83 -5.41 -15.09 26.23
N GLU A 84 -5.09 -16.14 25.52
CA GLU A 84 -3.91 -16.21 24.65
C GLU A 84 -4.04 -15.23 23.51
N ARG A 85 -2.91 -14.56 23.18
CA ARG A 85 -2.86 -13.71 22.00
C ARG A 85 -2.93 -14.56 20.73
N THR A 86 -3.71 -14.14 19.75
CA THR A 86 -3.68 -14.74 18.42
C THR A 86 -2.32 -14.48 17.78
N VAL A 87 -1.64 -15.55 17.36
CA VAL A 87 -0.37 -15.49 16.64
C VAL A 87 -0.64 -15.79 15.17
N GLY A 88 -0.09 -14.99 14.29
CA GLY A 88 -0.29 -15.11 12.85
C GLY A 88 -1.34 -14.15 12.32
N GLY A 89 -1.05 -13.61 11.12
CA GLY A 89 -1.89 -12.57 10.50
C GLY A 89 -1.46 -11.16 10.84
N PHE A 90 -2.22 -10.22 10.33
CA PHE A 90 -2.05 -8.78 10.57
C PHE A 90 -3.42 -8.09 10.61
N ALA A 91 -3.51 -7.04 11.42
CA ALA A 91 -4.64 -6.11 11.42
C ALA A 91 -4.11 -4.73 11.79
N TYR A 92 -4.38 -3.73 10.98
CA TYR A 92 -3.96 -2.35 11.25
C TYR A 92 -4.83 -1.36 10.51
N TRP A 93 -4.79 -0.12 10.97
CA TRP A 93 -5.46 1.02 10.34
C TRP A 93 -4.61 2.28 10.47
N GLY A 94 -4.94 3.28 9.69
CA GLY A 94 -4.28 4.58 9.75
C GLY A 94 -4.59 5.44 8.53
N LYS A 95 -3.72 6.42 8.29
CA LYS A 95 -3.78 7.32 7.14
C LYS A 95 -2.97 6.78 5.97
N VAL A 96 -3.29 7.28 4.77
CA VAL A 96 -2.50 6.97 3.59
C VAL A 96 -1.96 8.22 2.90
N SER A 97 -0.75 8.11 2.35
CA SER A 97 -0.18 9.05 1.40
C SER A 97 0.40 8.32 0.20
N PHE A 98 0.57 9.06 -0.92
CA PHE A 98 1.03 8.50 -2.17
C PHE A 98 2.26 9.23 -2.69
N ASN A 99 3.24 8.47 -3.19
CA ASN A 99 4.31 8.97 -4.04
C ASN A 99 4.13 8.34 -5.43
N VAL A 100 3.51 9.11 -6.34
CA VAL A 100 3.15 8.62 -7.69
C VAL A 100 4.38 8.35 -8.53
N GLU A 101 5.42 9.19 -8.42
CA GLU A 101 6.67 9.05 -9.18
C GLU A 101 7.39 7.73 -8.86
N GLN A 102 7.33 7.31 -7.60
CA GLN A 102 7.96 6.07 -7.13
C GLN A 102 7.03 4.86 -7.16
N GLY A 103 5.74 5.04 -7.50
CA GLY A 103 4.74 3.97 -7.42
C GLY A 103 4.55 3.47 -5.99
N VAL A 104 4.52 4.39 -5.01
CA VAL A 104 4.46 4.04 -3.59
C VAL A 104 3.19 4.57 -2.95
N VAL A 105 2.55 3.73 -2.15
CA VAL A 105 1.57 4.09 -1.13
C VAL A 105 2.18 3.84 0.25
N VAL A 106 2.02 4.80 1.16
CA VAL A 106 2.50 4.71 2.54
C VAL A 106 1.28 4.63 3.45
N HIS A 107 1.23 3.59 4.27
CA HIS A 107 0.25 3.45 5.35
C HIS A 107 0.88 3.94 6.65
N HIS A 108 0.44 5.09 7.12
CA HIS A 108 0.83 5.69 8.42
C HIS A 108 0.02 5.01 9.51
N VAL A 109 0.62 4.06 10.23
CA VAL A 109 -0.10 3.16 11.13
C VAL A 109 -0.47 3.86 12.43
N GLU A 110 -1.78 4.03 12.67
CA GLU A 110 -2.33 4.61 13.91
C GLU A 110 -2.66 3.53 14.94
N GLY A 111 -2.98 2.31 14.50
CA GLY A 111 -3.27 1.20 15.37
C GLY A 111 -3.02 -0.16 14.74
N SER A 112 -2.54 -1.12 15.53
CA SER A 112 -2.28 -2.49 15.11
C SER A 112 -2.33 -3.43 16.31
N PRO A 113 -3.46 -4.14 16.54
CA PRO A 113 -3.59 -5.03 17.70
C PRO A 113 -2.74 -6.30 17.59
N MET A 114 -2.44 -6.75 16.37
CA MET A 114 -1.67 -7.98 16.13
C MET A 114 -0.16 -7.73 16.02
N VAL A 115 0.25 -6.54 15.56
CA VAL A 115 1.65 -6.15 15.41
C VAL A 115 1.87 -4.77 16.05
N PRO A 116 1.88 -4.66 17.39
CA PRO A 116 1.97 -3.36 18.08
C PRO A 116 3.18 -2.51 17.68
N GLY A 117 4.28 -3.14 17.28
CA GLY A 117 5.49 -2.45 16.80
C GLY A 117 5.33 -1.65 15.51
N TRP A 118 4.20 -1.77 14.80
CA TRP A 118 3.91 -0.95 13.62
C TRP A 118 3.30 0.41 13.97
N VAL A 119 2.72 0.55 15.17
CA VAL A 119 2.02 1.78 15.59
C VAL A 119 2.99 2.96 15.66
N GLY A 120 2.64 4.05 15.00
CA GLY A 120 3.45 5.25 14.87
C GLY A 120 4.52 5.16 13.78
N GLY A 121 4.59 4.06 13.04
CA GLY A 121 5.50 3.85 11.92
C GLY A 121 4.79 3.84 10.56
N ASP A 122 5.59 3.73 9.51
CA ASP A 122 5.19 3.75 8.11
C ASP A 122 5.33 2.37 7.48
N ASN A 123 4.24 1.85 6.98
CA ASN A 123 4.22 0.65 6.15
C ASN A 123 4.27 1.05 4.66
N VAL A 124 5.47 1.06 4.09
CA VAL A 124 5.69 1.40 2.67
C VAL A 124 5.30 0.23 1.78
N ARG A 125 4.50 0.50 0.73
CA ARG A 125 4.07 -0.48 -0.26
C ARG A 125 4.30 0.06 -1.66
N TYR A 126 4.95 -0.73 -2.51
CA TYR A 126 5.08 -0.47 -3.94
C TYR A 126 3.85 -1.02 -4.62
N TYR A 127 3.07 -0.15 -5.28
CA TYR A 127 1.80 -0.55 -5.87
C TYR A 127 1.90 -0.73 -7.37
N GLU A 128 1.09 -1.63 -7.88
CA GLU A 128 0.86 -1.87 -9.30
C GLU A 128 -0.61 -2.27 -9.51
N PHE A 129 -1.22 -1.74 -10.56
CA PHE A 129 -2.54 -2.18 -11.02
C PHE A 129 -2.35 -3.02 -12.27
N GLU A 130 -2.55 -4.32 -12.14
CA GLU A 130 -2.35 -5.28 -13.23
C GLU A 130 -3.43 -6.36 -13.17
N ASP A 131 -3.98 -6.75 -14.32
CA ASP A 131 -5.02 -7.80 -14.46
C ASP A 131 -6.25 -7.58 -13.57
N GLY A 132 -6.64 -6.32 -13.35
CA GLY A 132 -7.77 -5.96 -12.47
C GLY A 132 -7.48 -6.11 -10.98
N LEU A 133 -6.23 -6.34 -10.60
CA LEU A 133 -5.78 -6.45 -9.22
C LEU A 133 -4.95 -5.24 -8.81
N LEU A 134 -5.05 -4.87 -7.54
CA LEU A 134 -4.08 -4.02 -6.86
C LEU A 134 -3.02 -4.92 -6.23
N LYS A 135 -1.78 -4.85 -6.72
CA LYS A 135 -0.64 -5.53 -6.13
C LYS A 135 0.11 -4.58 -5.21
N LEU A 136 0.35 -5.00 -3.98
CA LEU A 136 1.12 -4.26 -2.97
C LEU A 136 2.36 -5.07 -2.60
N SER A 137 3.53 -4.58 -2.99
CA SER A 137 4.79 -5.26 -2.77
C SER A 137 5.63 -4.60 -1.68
N LEU A 138 6.36 -5.41 -0.94
CA LEU A 138 7.39 -5.01 0.01
C LEU A 138 8.75 -5.22 -0.63
N LYS A 139 9.69 -4.30 -0.35
CA LYS A 139 11.07 -4.43 -0.81
C LYS A 139 12.04 -4.38 0.37
N ASP A 140 13.15 -5.08 0.24
CA ASP A 140 14.29 -4.96 1.15
C ASP A 140 15.14 -3.70 0.84
N ALA A 141 16.16 -3.45 1.66
CA ALA A 141 17.07 -2.33 1.49
C ALA A 141 17.86 -2.34 0.17
N ARG A 142 17.88 -3.46 -0.54
CA ARG A 142 18.52 -3.62 -1.87
C ARG A 142 17.51 -3.45 -3.01
N GLY A 143 16.25 -3.12 -2.70
CA GLY A 143 15.18 -2.95 -3.68
C GLY A 143 14.56 -4.27 -4.18
N ARG A 144 14.93 -5.44 -3.64
CA ARG A 144 14.34 -6.73 -4.03
C ARG A 144 12.97 -6.88 -3.40
N ILE A 145 12.01 -7.37 -4.18
CA ILE A 145 10.68 -7.72 -3.66
C ILE A 145 10.84 -8.89 -2.69
N THR A 146 10.34 -8.72 -1.47
CA THR A 146 10.34 -9.75 -0.41
C THR A 146 8.97 -10.34 -0.18
N ALA A 147 7.92 -9.60 -0.55
CA ALA A 147 6.55 -10.07 -0.49
C ALA A 147 5.67 -9.31 -1.47
N THR A 148 4.58 -9.92 -1.93
CA THR A 148 3.53 -9.29 -2.72
C THR A 148 2.17 -9.81 -2.27
N LEU A 149 1.26 -8.88 -1.97
CA LEU A 149 -0.15 -9.14 -1.71
C LEU A 149 -0.97 -8.62 -2.90
N SER A 150 -1.79 -9.49 -3.47
CA SER A 150 -2.67 -9.12 -4.60
C SER A 150 -4.11 -9.05 -4.13
N TRP A 151 -4.76 -7.94 -4.44
CA TRP A 151 -6.08 -7.57 -3.93
C TRP A 151 -7.05 -7.36 -5.08
N ARG A 152 -8.23 -7.98 -5.00
CA ARG A 152 -9.33 -7.76 -5.94
C ARG A 152 -10.29 -6.76 -5.34
N LYS A 153 -10.64 -5.70 -6.09
CA LYS A 153 -11.66 -4.75 -5.66
C LYS A 153 -13.03 -5.42 -5.65
N LEU A 154 -13.76 -5.24 -4.56
CA LEU A 154 -15.14 -5.68 -4.45
C LEU A 154 -16.06 -4.69 -5.17
N GLN A 155 -17.09 -5.19 -5.80
CA GLN A 155 -18.11 -4.39 -6.52
C GLN A 155 -19.22 -3.97 -5.56
#